data_dcd802e3a426c97bd486965f2782473b
#
_entry.id   dcd802e3a426c97bd486965f2782473b
#
_cell.length_a   1.000
_cell.length_b   1.000
_cell.length_c   1.000
_cell.angle_alpha   90.00
_cell.angle_beta   90.00
_cell.angle_gamma   90.00
#
_symmetry.space_group_name_H-M   'P 1'
#
loop_
_entity.id
_entity.type
_entity.pdbx_description
1 polymer ?
#
loop_
_entity_poly.entity_id
_entity_poly.type
_entity_poly.pdbx_seq_one_letter_code
_entity_poly.pdbx_strand_id
1 'polypeptide(L)'
;MSIKLIGYPSVIPLAKYDSLKTKLVNELLSDNAILSIYQMGSVKDPGISDLDLICVFKNDSENRLDYRKGLSQDEKMILTHTLFGVEQKDLSVAIPYNLLSNLQLLAGEDLHLNKIEVSKNQILKTQIAIEYLLKMFIALDTQKTLKIVQLRSFLLLAKAISFDLDLLNIKEGKLYDLVQKVFYFRSKWYSNQPNKTEIINLIVNFHKEITLLLEQLFKEEKFYLPMEIIKLPGNFDIKRGDSFHHNHKGILLPSQFKFLGKKYINLQYRLNQFQYFIPFQLPEDGSVLKNRFEFTQYLVDKNRKKYPAFLPIMSSLSIY
;
A
#
# COMPACT_ATOMS: atom_id res chain seq x y z
N MET A 1 -12.05 14.14 -22.44
CA MET A 1 -12.44 12.71 -22.23
C MET A 1 -12.71 12.49 -20.75
N SER A 2 -13.89 11.95 -20.34
CA SER A 2 -14.25 11.86 -18.92
C SER A 2 -13.70 10.59 -18.27
N ILE A 3 -12.97 10.76 -17.18
CA ILE A 3 -12.62 9.66 -16.26
C ILE A 3 -13.91 9.17 -15.58
N LYS A 4 -14.10 7.85 -15.52
CA LYS A 4 -15.16 7.22 -14.74
C LYS A 4 -14.64 6.94 -13.32
N LEU A 5 -15.34 7.45 -12.33
CA LEU A 5 -15.10 7.11 -10.93
C LEU A 5 -15.93 5.89 -10.56
N ILE A 6 -15.31 4.92 -9.87
CA ILE A 6 -15.94 3.70 -9.35
C ILE A 6 -15.44 3.45 -7.92
N GLY A 7 -16.06 2.50 -7.22
CA GLY A 7 -15.61 2.15 -5.86
C GLY A 7 -15.65 3.34 -4.91
N TYR A 8 -16.79 4.05 -4.90
CA TYR A 8 -17.00 5.15 -3.96
C TYR A 8 -16.94 4.64 -2.52
N PRO A 9 -16.44 5.45 -1.58
CA PRO A 9 -16.58 5.15 -0.16
C PRO A 9 -18.04 4.91 0.23
N SER A 10 -18.29 3.88 0.99
CA SER A 10 -19.62 3.56 1.55
C SER A 10 -19.67 3.91 3.04
N VAL A 11 -20.85 4.23 3.54
CA VAL A 11 -21.01 4.50 4.97
C VAL A 11 -20.84 3.19 5.74
N ILE A 12 -19.78 3.07 6.50
CA ILE A 12 -19.51 1.95 7.40
C ILE A 12 -19.34 2.52 8.81
N PRO A 13 -20.22 2.23 9.75
CA PRO A 13 -20.11 2.72 11.13
C PRO A 13 -18.82 2.25 11.80
N LEU A 14 -18.23 3.09 12.66
CA LEU A 14 -17.02 2.73 13.42
C LEU A 14 -17.23 1.45 14.24
N ALA A 15 -18.45 1.24 14.79
CA ALA A 15 -18.79 0.03 15.52
C ALA A 15 -18.59 -1.26 14.70
N LYS A 16 -18.70 -1.23 13.35
CA LYS A 16 -18.36 -2.39 12.51
C LYS A 16 -16.86 -2.71 12.49
N TYR A 17 -16.01 -1.68 12.55
CA TYR A 17 -14.57 -1.88 12.68
C TYR A 17 -14.21 -2.50 14.03
N ASP A 18 -14.84 -2.02 15.11
CA ASP A 18 -14.61 -2.55 16.46
C ASP A 18 -15.12 -3.99 16.58
N SER A 19 -16.30 -4.28 16.05
CA SER A 19 -16.85 -5.64 15.99
C SER A 19 -15.94 -6.59 15.19
N LEU A 20 -15.43 -6.14 14.05
CA LEU A 20 -14.50 -6.94 13.24
C LEU A 20 -13.18 -7.17 13.96
N LYS A 21 -12.62 -6.14 14.63
CA LYS A 21 -11.41 -6.29 15.45
C LYS A 21 -11.62 -7.37 16.53
N THR A 22 -12.71 -7.26 17.30
CA THR A 22 -13.03 -8.23 18.35
C THR A 22 -13.16 -9.64 17.79
N LYS A 23 -13.89 -9.80 16.68
CA LYS A 23 -14.05 -11.09 15.99
C LYS A 23 -12.71 -11.69 15.59
N LEU A 24 -11.86 -10.90 14.91
CA LEU A 24 -10.55 -11.34 14.44
C LEU A 24 -9.61 -11.67 15.61
N VAL A 25 -9.58 -10.84 16.65
CA VAL A 25 -8.75 -11.10 17.83
C VAL A 25 -9.14 -12.42 18.48
N ASN A 26 -10.44 -12.69 18.70
CA ASN A 26 -10.91 -13.93 19.30
C ASN A 26 -10.59 -15.15 18.43
N GLU A 27 -10.79 -15.05 17.11
CA GLU A 27 -10.49 -16.13 16.18
C GLU A 27 -9.00 -16.42 16.12
N LEU A 28 -8.16 -15.39 16.00
CA LEU A 28 -6.72 -15.53 15.85
C LEU A 28 -6.05 -16.05 17.13
N LEU A 29 -6.44 -15.56 18.31
CA LEU A 29 -5.87 -16.01 19.59
C LEU A 29 -6.28 -17.45 19.98
N SER A 30 -7.26 -18.04 19.30
CA SER A 30 -7.57 -19.47 19.45
C SER A 30 -6.44 -20.36 18.91
N ASP A 31 -5.56 -19.82 18.06
CA ASP A 31 -4.38 -20.53 17.57
C ASP A 31 -3.16 -20.27 18.48
N ASN A 32 -2.65 -21.33 19.07
CA ASN A 32 -1.49 -21.29 19.97
C ASN A 32 -0.19 -20.77 19.31
N ALA A 33 -0.12 -20.69 17.98
CA ALA A 33 1.03 -20.14 17.27
C ALA A 33 1.08 -18.61 17.38
N ILE A 34 -0.04 -17.93 17.66
CA ILE A 34 -0.09 -16.48 17.75
C ILE A 34 0.25 -16.02 19.18
N LEU A 35 1.24 -15.14 19.29
CA LEU A 35 1.71 -14.56 20.54
C LEU A 35 1.01 -13.25 20.86
N SER A 36 0.87 -12.37 19.86
CA SER A 36 0.30 -11.03 20.04
C SER A 36 -0.37 -10.52 18.76
N ILE A 37 -1.29 -9.61 18.92
CA ILE A 37 -1.96 -8.91 17.82
C ILE A 37 -1.86 -7.41 18.06
N TYR A 38 -1.32 -6.69 17.08
CA TYR A 38 -1.21 -5.23 17.10
C TYR A 38 -2.06 -4.61 15.98
N GLN A 39 -2.64 -3.45 16.25
CA GLN A 39 -3.19 -2.59 15.22
C GLN A 39 -2.12 -1.59 14.79
N MET A 40 -1.94 -1.40 13.48
CA MET A 40 -1.12 -0.36 12.90
C MET A 40 -2.00 0.82 12.48
N GLY A 41 -1.61 2.02 12.91
CA GLY A 41 -2.37 3.23 12.58
C GLY A 41 -3.73 3.34 13.28
N SER A 42 -4.66 4.10 12.68
CA SER A 42 -5.97 4.39 13.26
C SER A 42 -7.06 4.55 12.19
N VAL A 43 -8.29 4.16 12.54
CA VAL A 43 -9.48 4.36 11.70
C VAL A 43 -10.04 5.75 11.98
N LYS A 44 -9.59 6.78 11.22
CA LYS A 44 -10.07 8.16 11.37
C LYS A 44 -11.32 8.46 10.52
N ASP A 45 -11.41 7.87 9.33
CA ASP A 45 -12.48 8.11 8.36
C ASP A 45 -13.16 6.77 8.04
N PRO A 46 -14.12 6.28 8.87
CA PRO A 46 -14.79 5.00 8.65
C PRO A 46 -15.45 4.94 7.27
N GLY A 47 -15.35 3.79 6.58
CA GLY A 47 -15.82 3.63 5.19
C GLY A 47 -14.79 4.04 4.12
N ILE A 48 -13.82 4.90 4.47
CA ILE A 48 -12.64 5.20 3.64
C ILE A 48 -11.42 4.46 4.16
N SER A 49 -11.13 4.60 5.46
CA SER A 49 -10.02 3.92 6.12
C SER A 49 -10.15 2.39 6.03
N ASP A 50 -9.03 1.72 6.05
CA ASP A 50 -8.92 0.28 6.27
C ASP A 50 -8.49 -0.04 7.70
N LEU A 51 -8.41 -1.31 8.00
CA LEU A 51 -7.95 -1.84 9.26
C LEU A 51 -6.71 -2.70 9.02
N ASP A 52 -5.59 -2.25 9.54
CA ASP A 52 -4.31 -2.95 9.44
C ASP A 52 -3.97 -3.62 10.78
N LEU A 53 -3.86 -4.95 10.75
CA LEU A 53 -3.46 -5.74 11.90
C LEU A 53 -2.18 -6.51 11.62
N ILE A 54 -1.35 -6.64 12.65
CA ILE A 54 -0.12 -7.41 12.65
C ILE A 54 -0.28 -8.56 13.64
N CYS A 55 -0.20 -9.79 13.15
CA CYS A 55 -0.12 -10.99 13.97
C CYS A 55 1.34 -11.35 14.22
N VAL A 56 1.74 -11.37 15.47
CA VAL A 56 3.08 -11.81 15.87
C VAL A 56 3.00 -13.28 16.26
N PHE A 57 3.77 -14.10 15.56
CA PHE A 57 3.84 -15.53 15.80
C PHE A 57 4.96 -15.89 16.77
N LYS A 58 4.77 -16.95 17.54
CA LYS A 58 5.84 -17.59 18.30
C LYS A 58 6.94 -18.03 17.36
N ASN A 59 8.18 -17.99 17.82
CA ASN A 59 9.31 -18.42 17.02
C ASN A 59 9.16 -19.89 16.58
N ASP A 60 9.52 -20.14 15.34
CA ASP A 60 9.52 -21.47 14.71
C ASP A 60 8.15 -22.17 14.66
N SER A 61 7.06 -21.40 14.83
CA SER A 61 5.69 -21.88 14.67
C SER A 61 5.23 -21.87 13.19
N GLU A 62 4.07 -22.48 12.95
CA GLU A 62 3.35 -22.42 11.66
C GLU A 62 1.89 -22.09 11.92
N ASN A 63 1.24 -21.41 10.95
CA ASN A 63 -0.18 -21.13 11.00
C ASN A 63 -0.81 -21.35 9.62
N ARG A 64 -1.90 -22.11 9.57
CA ARG A 64 -2.67 -22.43 8.37
C ARG A 64 -4.09 -21.90 8.41
N LEU A 65 -4.41 -21.10 9.42
CA LEU A 65 -5.73 -20.52 9.61
C LEU A 65 -6.11 -19.59 8.47
N ASP A 66 -7.23 -19.86 7.82
CA ASP A 66 -7.80 -18.99 6.79
C ASP A 66 -8.95 -18.15 7.40
N TYR A 67 -8.59 -17.14 8.16
CA TYR A 67 -9.52 -16.23 8.83
C TYR A 67 -10.43 -15.45 7.86
N ARG A 68 -10.11 -15.42 6.55
CA ARG A 68 -10.92 -14.70 5.55
C ARG A 68 -12.16 -15.46 5.09
N LYS A 69 -12.26 -16.76 5.33
CA LYS A 69 -13.40 -17.58 4.89
C LYS A 69 -14.74 -17.09 5.42
N GLY A 70 -14.77 -16.64 6.67
CA GLY A 70 -16.00 -16.19 7.35
C GLY A 70 -16.31 -14.69 7.19
N LEU A 71 -15.57 -13.95 6.36
CA LEU A 71 -15.78 -12.51 6.24
C LEU A 71 -16.93 -12.16 5.29
N SER A 72 -17.82 -11.28 5.76
CA SER A 72 -18.85 -10.64 4.95
C SER A 72 -18.27 -9.69 3.92
N GLN A 73 -19.09 -9.18 3.00
CA GLN A 73 -18.63 -8.21 1.99
C GLN A 73 -18.16 -6.91 2.62
N ASP A 74 -18.84 -6.41 3.65
CA ASP A 74 -18.44 -5.20 4.38
C ASP A 74 -17.10 -5.39 5.11
N GLU A 75 -16.92 -6.56 5.76
CA GLU A 75 -15.68 -6.90 6.45
C GLU A 75 -14.50 -6.99 5.46
N LYS A 76 -14.73 -7.55 4.25
CA LYS A 76 -13.73 -7.55 3.17
C LYS A 76 -13.42 -6.16 2.62
N MET A 77 -14.35 -5.21 2.73
CA MET A 77 -14.09 -3.81 2.40
C MET A 77 -13.25 -3.13 3.49
N ILE A 78 -13.43 -3.46 4.75
CA ILE A 78 -12.62 -2.96 5.86
C ILE A 78 -11.19 -3.51 5.76
N LEU A 79 -11.04 -4.80 5.47
CA LEU A 79 -9.75 -5.46 5.26
C LEU A 79 -9.37 -5.41 3.77
N THR A 80 -8.75 -4.33 3.32
CA THR A 80 -8.36 -4.14 1.90
C THR A 80 -7.36 -5.18 1.42
N HIS A 81 -6.55 -5.71 2.33
CA HIS A 81 -5.60 -6.79 2.11
C HIS A 81 -5.63 -7.81 3.26
N THR A 82 -4.84 -8.87 3.16
CA THR A 82 -4.65 -9.83 4.25
C THR A 82 -3.87 -9.19 5.40
N LEU A 83 -4.08 -9.71 6.62
CA LEU A 83 -3.34 -9.26 7.80
C LEU A 83 -1.84 -9.50 7.62
N PHE A 84 -1.04 -8.70 8.28
CA PHE A 84 0.41 -8.91 8.34
C PHE A 84 0.75 -10.01 9.34
N GLY A 85 1.79 -10.79 9.03
CA GLY A 85 2.31 -11.82 9.90
C GLY A 85 3.83 -11.77 10.00
N VAL A 86 4.36 -11.94 11.21
CA VAL A 86 5.80 -11.94 11.47
C VAL A 86 6.11 -12.77 12.71
N GLU A 87 7.24 -13.51 12.73
CA GLU A 87 7.72 -14.13 13.97
C GLU A 87 8.29 -13.09 14.94
N GLN A 88 8.19 -13.36 16.22
CA GLN A 88 8.69 -12.47 17.28
C GLN A 88 10.16 -12.07 17.08
N LYS A 89 11.04 -13.03 16.74
CA LYS A 89 12.48 -12.79 16.52
C LYS A 89 12.77 -11.86 15.33
N ASP A 90 11.89 -11.84 14.32
CA ASP A 90 12.07 -11.02 13.11
C ASP A 90 11.51 -9.60 13.28
N LEU A 91 10.59 -9.41 14.21
CA LEU A 91 9.87 -8.14 14.38
C LEU A 91 10.82 -7.00 14.78
N SER A 92 11.77 -7.25 15.64
CA SER A 92 12.77 -6.26 16.09
C SER A 92 13.65 -5.74 14.95
N VAL A 93 13.90 -6.58 13.93
CA VAL A 93 14.65 -6.22 12.72
C VAL A 93 13.73 -5.52 11.70
N ALA A 94 12.48 -5.99 11.57
CA ALA A 94 11.53 -5.44 10.63
C ALA A 94 11.13 -3.97 10.95
N ILE A 95 10.95 -3.65 12.22
CA ILE A 95 10.54 -2.29 12.67
C ILE A 95 11.50 -1.21 12.19
N PRO A 96 12.82 -1.26 12.44
CA PRO A 96 13.77 -0.28 11.93
C PRO A 96 13.81 -0.20 10.41
N TYR A 97 13.79 -1.34 9.71
CA TYR A 97 13.89 -1.37 8.25
C TYR A 97 12.66 -0.85 7.51
N ASN A 98 11.47 -0.98 8.10
CA ASN A 98 10.21 -0.56 7.49
C ASN A 98 9.63 0.70 8.16
N LEU A 99 10.36 1.34 9.05
CA LEU A 99 9.98 2.55 9.79
C LEU A 99 8.59 2.42 10.43
N LEU A 100 8.27 1.24 10.97
CA LEU A 100 6.96 0.98 11.56
C LEU A 100 6.77 1.81 12.82
N SER A 101 5.63 2.47 12.90
CA SER A 101 5.26 3.31 14.03
C SER A 101 3.75 3.18 14.33
N ASN A 102 3.32 3.77 15.44
CA ASN A 102 1.91 3.79 15.85
C ASN A 102 1.29 2.39 15.96
N LEU A 103 2.02 1.48 16.61
CA LEU A 103 1.58 0.12 16.90
C LEU A 103 0.85 0.11 18.25
N GLN A 104 -0.40 -0.35 18.25
CA GLN A 104 -1.23 -0.49 19.45
C GLN A 104 -1.48 -1.98 19.72
N LEU A 105 -1.09 -2.46 20.90
CA LEU A 105 -1.43 -3.81 21.33
C LEU A 105 -2.96 -3.94 21.45
N LEU A 106 -3.52 -4.94 20.79
CA LEU A 106 -4.93 -5.30 20.92
C LEU A 106 -5.12 -6.49 21.87
N ALA A 107 -4.22 -7.48 21.81
CA ALA A 107 -4.31 -8.67 22.62
C ALA A 107 -2.99 -9.47 22.59
N GLY A 108 -2.82 -10.35 23.59
CA GLY A 108 -1.63 -11.19 23.76
C GLY A 108 -0.55 -10.51 24.60
N GLU A 109 0.70 -10.92 24.42
CA GLU A 109 1.86 -10.43 25.17
C GLU A 109 2.31 -9.05 24.66
N ASP A 110 2.58 -8.11 25.57
CA ASP A 110 3.18 -6.82 25.18
C ASP A 110 4.69 -6.99 24.92
N LEU A 111 5.06 -6.88 23.66
CA LEU A 111 6.45 -6.98 23.20
C LEU A 111 7.18 -5.63 23.29
N HIS A 112 6.57 -4.62 23.89
CA HIS A 112 7.16 -3.28 24.08
C HIS A 112 7.70 -2.64 22.79
N LEU A 113 7.01 -2.82 21.66
CA LEU A 113 7.47 -2.41 20.34
C LEU A 113 7.75 -0.90 20.24
N ASN A 114 7.07 -0.08 21.05
CA ASN A 114 7.29 1.36 21.10
C ASN A 114 8.68 1.76 21.64
N LYS A 115 9.42 0.83 22.25
CA LYS A 115 10.80 1.03 22.73
C LYS A 115 11.84 0.80 21.62
N ILE A 116 11.44 0.22 20.48
CA ILE A 116 12.35 -0.05 19.36
C ILE A 116 12.51 1.26 18.56
N GLU A 117 13.75 1.76 18.49
CA GLU A 117 14.03 2.96 17.70
C GLU A 117 13.88 2.68 16.20
N VAL A 118 13.11 3.55 15.52
CA VAL A 118 13.03 3.55 14.06
C VAL A 118 14.33 4.10 13.48
N SER A 119 14.75 3.55 12.36
CA SER A 119 15.99 3.99 11.72
C SER A 119 15.95 5.48 11.37
N LYS A 120 17.03 6.20 11.71
CA LYS A 120 17.26 7.60 11.31
C LYS A 120 18.00 7.72 9.98
N ASN A 121 18.36 6.61 9.34
CA ASN A 121 19.14 6.57 8.11
C ASN A 121 18.37 7.21 6.94
N GLN A 122 18.88 8.30 6.39
CA GLN A 122 18.23 9.07 5.34
C GLN A 122 18.12 8.28 4.03
N ILE A 123 19.11 7.47 3.69
CA ILE A 123 19.10 6.62 2.48
C ILE A 123 17.92 5.65 2.55
N LEU A 124 17.70 5.04 3.72
CA LEU A 124 16.57 4.14 3.94
C LEU A 124 15.22 4.87 3.82
N LYS A 125 15.11 6.07 4.40
CA LYS A 125 13.90 6.90 4.32
C LYS A 125 13.57 7.29 2.89
N THR A 126 14.57 7.77 2.16
CA THR A 126 14.42 8.15 0.74
C THR A 126 14.02 6.95 -0.10
N GLN A 127 14.65 5.80 0.11
CA GLN A 127 14.32 4.55 -0.60
C GLN A 127 12.86 4.14 -0.38
N ILE A 128 12.39 4.14 0.88
CA ILE A 128 11.01 3.78 1.22
C ILE A 128 10.02 4.77 0.58
N ALA A 129 10.29 6.07 0.69
CA ALA A 129 9.43 7.08 0.09
C ALA A 129 9.32 6.91 -1.43
N ILE A 130 10.43 6.69 -2.13
CA ILE A 130 10.41 6.47 -3.59
C ILE A 130 9.62 5.20 -3.95
N GLU A 131 9.75 4.10 -3.20
CA GLU A 131 8.99 2.87 -3.43
C GLU A 131 7.47 3.12 -3.37
N TYR A 132 6.99 3.85 -2.36
CA TYR A 132 5.57 4.16 -2.20
C TYR A 132 5.06 5.19 -3.22
N LEU A 133 5.84 6.23 -3.50
CA LEU A 133 5.54 7.20 -4.56
C LEU A 133 5.44 6.51 -5.94
N LEU A 134 6.36 5.60 -6.24
CA LEU A 134 6.36 4.83 -7.48
C LEU A 134 5.13 3.91 -7.57
N LYS A 135 4.78 3.23 -6.47
CA LYS A 135 3.56 2.42 -6.39
C LYS A 135 2.31 3.26 -6.68
N MET A 136 2.20 4.43 -6.05
CA MET A 136 1.08 5.35 -6.25
C MET A 136 1.03 5.86 -7.69
N PHE A 137 2.19 6.25 -8.24
CA PHE A 137 2.29 6.70 -9.63
C PHE A 137 1.78 5.62 -10.59
N ILE A 138 2.29 4.40 -10.51
CA ILE A 138 1.91 3.30 -11.42
C ILE A 138 0.42 2.99 -11.30
N ALA A 139 -0.12 2.96 -10.08
CA ALA A 139 -1.55 2.74 -9.87
C ALA A 139 -2.42 3.82 -10.51
N LEU A 140 -2.05 5.10 -10.33
CA LEU A 140 -2.81 6.22 -10.91
C LEU A 140 -2.64 6.33 -12.43
N ASP A 141 -1.43 6.15 -12.92
CA ASP A 141 -1.13 6.22 -14.34
C ASP A 141 -1.90 5.16 -15.14
N THR A 142 -1.89 3.93 -14.64
CA THR A 142 -2.70 2.84 -15.22
C THR A 142 -4.19 3.18 -15.20
N GLN A 143 -4.73 3.60 -14.05
CA GLN A 143 -6.15 3.92 -13.91
C GLN A 143 -6.56 5.11 -14.80
N LYS A 144 -5.71 6.12 -14.92
CA LYS A 144 -5.91 7.28 -15.78
C LYS A 144 -5.87 6.89 -17.26
N THR A 145 -4.93 6.07 -17.67
CA THR A 145 -4.83 5.52 -19.04
C THR A 145 -6.08 4.73 -19.39
N LEU A 146 -6.56 3.87 -18.52
CA LEU A 146 -7.80 3.10 -18.67
C LEU A 146 -9.07 3.96 -18.48
N LYS A 147 -8.93 5.23 -18.09
CA LYS A 147 -10.02 6.19 -17.80
C LYS A 147 -11.02 5.70 -16.75
N ILE A 148 -10.55 4.90 -15.81
CA ILE A 148 -11.34 4.38 -14.68
C ILE A 148 -10.51 4.51 -13.42
N VAL A 149 -11.01 5.23 -12.41
CA VAL A 149 -10.35 5.38 -11.12
C VAL A 149 -11.19 4.79 -10.01
N GLN A 150 -10.58 3.93 -9.19
CA GLN A 150 -11.15 3.39 -7.96
C GLN A 150 -10.99 4.42 -6.84
N LEU A 151 -12.05 5.14 -6.56
CA LEU A 151 -11.98 6.35 -5.75
C LEU A 151 -11.57 6.09 -4.30
N ARG A 152 -12.13 5.06 -3.64
CA ARG A 152 -11.72 4.74 -2.26
C ARG A 152 -10.25 4.37 -2.19
N SER A 153 -9.77 3.54 -3.13
CA SER A 153 -8.36 3.16 -3.19
C SER A 153 -7.45 4.37 -3.43
N PHE A 154 -7.88 5.31 -4.30
CA PHE A 154 -7.17 6.57 -4.50
C PHE A 154 -7.08 7.37 -3.18
N LEU A 155 -8.19 7.54 -2.47
CA LEU A 155 -8.21 8.31 -1.22
C LEU A 155 -7.36 7.67 -0.11
N LEU A 156 -7.26 6.33 -0.08
CA LEU A 156 -6.38 5.60 0.83
C LEU A 156 -4.90 5.84 0.51
N LEU A 157 -4.50 5.56 -0.72
CA LEU A 157 -3.10 5.68 -1.16
C LEU A 157 -2.64 7.13 -1.13
N ALA A 158 -3.45 8.07 -1.60
CA ALA A 158 -3.11 9.49 -1.63
C ALA A 158 -2.91 10.08 -0.22
N LYS A 159 -3.67 9.61 0.78
CA LYS A 159 -3.44 9.97 2.18
C LYS A 159 -2.10 9.46 2.68
N ALA A 160 -1.73 8.24 2.31
CA ALA A 160 -0.48 7.63 2.76
C ALA A 160 0.77 8.39 2.28
N ILE A 161 0.69 9.08 1.14
CA ILE A 161 1.78 9.92 0.62
C ILE A 161 2.24 11.00 1.62
N SER A 162 1.41 11.38 2.60
CA SER A 162 1.86 12.29 3.67
C SER A 162 3.08 11.75 4.42
N PHE A 163 3.17 10.44 4.64
CA PHE A 163 4.32 9.81 5.29
C PHE A 163 5.56 9.85 4.39
N ASP A 164 5.39 9.67 3.09
CA ASP A 164 6.49 9.73 2.13
C ASP A 164 7.06 11.14 2.04
N LEU A 165 6.19 12.16 2.05
CA LEU A 165 6.62 13.57 2.10
C LEU A 165 7.36 13.90 3.42
N ASP A 166 6.90 13.36 4.54
CA ASP A 166 7.59 13.51 5.83
C ASP A 166 8.98 12.84 5.82
N LEU A 167 9.11 11.63 5.23
CA LEU A 167 10.40 10.95 5.07
C LEU A 167 11.38 11.74 4.20
N LEU A 168 10.88 12.48 3.22
CA LEU A 168 11.65 13.37 2.32
C LEU A 168 11.82 14.79 2.87
N ASN A 169 11.29 15.10 4.07
CA ASN A 169 11.24 16.44 4.66
C ASN A 169 10.50 17.49 3.79
N ILE A 170 9.55 17.08 2.96
CA ILE A 170 8.73 17.97 2.14
C ILE A 170 7.50 18.40 2.92
N LYS A 171 7.43 19.67 3.33
CA LYS A 171 6.36 20.24 4.17
C LYS A 171 5.58 21.37 3.49
N GLU A 172 5.86 21.63 2.23
CA GLU A 172 5.21 22.65 1.42
C GLU A 172 5.24 22.28 -0.07
N GLY A 173 4.53 23.01 -0.89
CA GLY A 173 4.46 22.81 -2.34
C GLY A 173 3.20 22.09 -2.79
N LYS A 174 3.01 22.01 -4.11
CA LYS A 174 1.74 21.57 -4.73
C LYS A 174 1.32 20.16 -4.32
N LEU A 175 2.24 19.20 -4.25
CA LEU A 175 1.89 17.84 -3.85
C LEU A 175 1.48 17.79 -2.38
N TYR A 176 2.16 18.53 -1.51
CA TYR A 176 1.78 18.67 -0.11
C TYR A 176 0.35 19.24 0.02
N ASP A 177 0.03 20.34 -0.69
CA ASP A 177 -1.30 20.94 -0.69
C ASP A 177 -2.38 19.98 -1.19
N LEU A 178 -2.07 19.18 -2.22
CA LEU A 178 -2.99 18.15 -2.72
C LEU A 178 -3.23 17.05 -1.69
N VAL A 179 -2.23 16.65 -0.92
CA VAL A 179 -2.38 15.71 0.21
C VAL A 179 -3.26 16.33 1.30
N GLN A 180 -3.08 17.61 1.66
CA GLN A 180 -3.97 18.30 2.59
C GLN A 180 -5.41 18.33 2.08
N LYS A 181 -5.60 18.55 0.77
CA LYS A 181 -6.92 18.46 0.15
C LYS A 181 -7.54 17.06 0.22
N VAL A 182 -6.73 16.00 0.12
CA VAL A 182 -7.20 14.61 0.34
C VAL A 182 -7.69 14.43 1.77
N PHE A 183 -6.96 14.93 2.79
CA PHE A 183 -7.43 14.89 4.18
C PHE A 183 -8.77 15.61 4.35
N TYR A 184 -8.90 16.81 3.76
CA TYR A 184 -10.15 17.56 3.80
C TYR A 184 -11.29 16.77 3.12
N PHE A 185 -11.09 16.21 1.93
CA PHE A 185 -12.11 15.42 1.23
C PHE A 185 -12.55 14.20 2.05
N ARG A 186 -11.60 13.50 2.67
CA ARG A 186 -11.90 12.34 3.52
C ARG A 186 -12.74 12.73 4.74
N SER A 187 -12.35 13.77 5.47
CA SER A 187 -13.06 14.22 6.69
C SER A 187 -14.46 14.73 6.40
N LYS A 188 -14.72 15.25 5.20
CA LYS A 188 -16.01 15.81 4.79
C LYS A 188 -16.82 14.89 3.88
N TRP A 189 -16.32 13.68 3.60
CA TRP A 189 -16.90 12.81 2.57
C TRP A 189 -18.40 12.58 2.74
N TYR A 190 -18.86 12.33 3.94
CA TYR A 190 -20.27 12.01 4.22
C TYR A 190 -21.13 13.22 4.58
N SER A 191 -20.54 14.37 4.90
CA SER A 191 -21.26 15.60 5.27
C SER A 191 -21.32 16.61 4.13
N ASN A 192 -20.28 16.70 3.32
CA ASN A 192 -20.16 17.63 2.20
C ASN A 192 -19.27 17.01 1.12
N GLN A 193 -19.81 16.01 0.43
CA GLN A 193 -19.07 15.26 -0.58
C GLN A 193 -18.62 16.20 -1.72
N PRO A 194 -17.32 16.17 -2.08
CA PRO A 194 -16.82 16.94 -3.21
C PRO A 194 -17.49 16.49 -4.51
N ASN A 195 -17.71 17.44 -5.43
CA ASN A 195 -18.31 17.12 -6.69
C ASN A 195 -17.34 16.35 -7.60
N LYS A 196 -17.90 15.69 -8.64
CA LYS A 196 -17.13 14.85 -9.55
C LYS A 196 -15.98 15.58 -10.23
N THR A 197 -16.17 16.85 -10.60
CA THR A 197 -15.15 17.67 -11.27
C THR A 197 -13.98 17.96 -10.33
N GLU A 198 -14.26 18.30 -9.09
CA GLU A 198 -13.23 18.53 -8.06
C GLU A 198 -12.39 17.27 -7.80
N ILE A 199 -13.05 16.11 -7.72
CA ILE A 199 -12.38 14.82 -7.53
C ILE A 199 -11.48 14.50 -8.74
N ILE A 200 -11.97 14.65 -9.95
CA ILE A 200 -11.19 14.39 -11.18
C ILE A 200 -10.00 15.33 -11.26
N ASN A 201 -10.20 16.62 -10.98
CA ASN A 201 -9.12 17.61 -10.96
C ASN A 201 -8.06 17.28 -9.91
N LEU A 202 -8.48 16.83 -8.70
CA LEU A 202 -7.56 16.37 -7.68
C LEU A 202 -6.71 15.19 -8.18
N ILE A 203 -7.33 14.15 -8.76
CA ILE A 203 -6.65 12.97 -9.29
C ILE A 203 -5.63 13.33 -10.38
N VAL A 204 -6.02 14.18 -11.33
CA VAL A 204 -5.16 14.59 -12.45
C VAL A 204 -3.95 15.37 -11.96
N ASN A 205 -4.18 16.34 -11.06
CA ASN A 205 -3.10 17.13 -10.49
C ASN A 205 -2.19 16.29 -9.59
N PHE A 206 -2.76 15.39 -8.80
CA PHE A 206 -2.00 14.47 -7.94
C PHE A 206 -1.04 13.60 -8.77
N HIS A 207 -1.54 13.00 -9.86
CA HIS A 207 -0.71 12.24 -10.79
C HIS A 207 0.43 13.09 -11.36
N LYS A 208 0.11 14.31 -11.82
CA LYS A 208 1.10 15.24 -12.38
C LYS A 208 2.22 15.56 -11.36
N GLU A 209 1.84 15.94 -10.15
CA GLU A 209 2.83 16.36 -9.14
C GLU A 209 3.67 15.18 -8.62
N ILE A 210 3.11 13.96 -8.51
CA ILE A 210 3.91 12.75 -8.22
C ILE A 210 4.91 12.48 -9.35
N THR A 211 4.49 12.62 -10.62
CA THR A 211 5.40 12.42 -11.76
C THR A 211 6.59 13.36 -11.68
N LEU A 212 6.33 14.66 -11.46
CA LEU A 212 7.39 15.67 -11.33
C LEU A 212 8.34 15.39 -10.16
N LEU A 213 7.79 14.98 -9.01
CA LEU A 213 8.61 14.62 -7.85
C LEU A 213 9.47 13.39 -8.12
N LEU A 214 8.94 12.35 -8.74
CA LEU A 214 9.72 11.16 -9.11
C LEU A 214 10.80 11.47 -10.14
N GLU A 215 10.50 12.29 -11.14
CA GLU A 215 11.50 12.75 -12.12
C GLU A 215 12.66 13.50 -11.46
N GLN A 216 12.36 14.32 -10.45
CA GLN A 216 13.38 15.02 -9.66
C GLN A 216 14.20 14.04 -8.82
N LEU A 217 13.53 13.20 -8.01
CA LEU A 217 14.19 12.24 -7.13
C LEU A 217 15.10 11.27 -7.90
N PHE A 218 14.69 10.78 -9.05
CA PHE A 218 15.53 9.90 -9.87
C PHE A 218 16.74 10.59 -10.51
N LYS A 219 16.81 11.92 -10.51
CA LYS A 219 18.01 12.68 -10.93
C LYS A 219 18.97 12.95 -9.77
N GLU A 220 18.42 13.13 -8.57
CA GLU A 220 19.17 13.58 -7.40
C GLU A 220 19.61 12.42 -6.50
N GLU A 221 18.80 11.33 -6.47
CA GLU A 221 18.98 10.23 -5.53
C GLU A 221 19.27 8.90 -6.24
N LYS A 222 20.06 8.06 -5.58
CA LYS A 222 20.23 6.68 -6.00
C LYS A 222 19.00 5.88 -5.55
N PHE A 223 18.28 5.31 -6.49
CA PHE A 223 17.18 4.39 -6.22
C PHE A 223 17.58 2.96 -6.54
N TYR A 224 17.37 2.07 -5.59
CA TYR A 224 17.72 0.65 -5.72
C TYR A 224 16.45 -0.18 -5.90
N LEU A 225 16.42 -1.02 -6.91
CA LEU A 225 15.27 -1.85 -7.20
C LEU A 225 15.71 -3.26 -7.59
N PRO A 226 15.74 -4.21 -6.66
CA PRO A 226 15.96 -5.62 -6.96
C PRO A 226 14.68 -6.21 -7.52
N MET A 227 14.75 -6.73 -8.75
CA MET A 227 13.58 -7.25 -9.47
C MET A 227 12.98 -8.50 -8.82
N GLU A 228 13.75 -9.23 -8.03
CA GLU A 228 13.37 -10.48 -7.34
C GLU A 228 12.26 -10.27 -6.31
N ILE A 229 12.16 -9.07 -5.74
CA ILE A 229 11.15 -8.75 -4.72
C ILE A 229 9.96 -7.96 -5.26
N ILE A 230 9.91 -7.73 -6.57
CA ILE A 230 8.80 -7.00 -7.19
C ILE A 230 7.72 -7.98 -7.62
N LYS A 231 6.48 -7.71 -7.26
CA LYS A 231 5.30 -8.45 -7.72
C LYS A 231 4.48 -7.57 -8.65
N LEU A 232 4.43 -7.98 -9.91
CA LEU A 232 3.68 -7.28 -10.95
C LEU A 232 2.57 -8.17 -11.50
N PRO A 233 1.41 -7.61 -11.88
CA PRO A 233 0.49 -8.29 -12.77
C PRO A 233 1.17 -8.63 -14.10
N GLY A 234 0.77 -9.72 -14.76
CA GLY A 234 1.43 -10.22 -15.97
C GLY A 234 1.41 -9.29 -17.18
N ASN A 235 0.65 -8.21 -17.11
CA ASN A 235 0.57 -7.16 -18.14
C ASN A 235 1.38 -5.89 -17.79
N PHE A 236 2.19 -5.96 -16.73
CA PHE A 236 3.09 -4.88 -16.30
C PHE A 236 4.54 -5.33 -16.46
N ASP A 237 5.39 -4.39 -16.81
CA ASP A 237 6.81 -4.60 -16.95
C ASP A 237 7.57 -3.37 -16.43
N ILE A 238 8.55 -3.59 -15.55
CA ILE A 238 9.46 -2.55 -15.09
C ILE A 238 10.83 -2.86 -15.68
N LYS A 239 11.40 -1.90 -16.38
CA LYS A 239 12.73 -1.99 -17.01
C LYS A 239 13.64 -0.92 -16.47
N ARG A 240 14.92 -1.25 -16.43
CA ARG A 240 15.93 -0.22 -16.21
C ARG A 240 15.98 0.69 -17.43
N GLY A 241 15.94 2.01 -17.19
CA GLY A 241 16.05 3.05 -18.21
C GLY A 241 17.04 4.15 -17.81
N ASP A 242 17.39 4.99 -18.76
CA ASP A 242 18.23 6.16 -18.52
C ASP A 242 17.43 7.34 -17.96
N SER A 243 16.12 7.32 -18.14
CA SER A 243 15.17 8.31 -17.63
C SER A 243 13.86 7.66 -17.20
N PHE A 244 13.14 8.37 -16.33
CA PHE A 244 11.83 7.94 -15.89
C PHE A 244 10.78 8.24 -16.96
N HIS A 245 10.20 7.19 -17.55
CA HIS A 245 9.10 7.30 -18.50
C HIS A 245 8.28 6.01 -18.56
N HIS A 246 7.12 6.06 -19.19
CA HIS A 246 6.28 4.89 -19.36
C HIS A 246 5.75 4.78 -20.79
N ASN A 247 5.45 3.55 -21.19
CA ASN A 247 4.79 3.22 -22.44
C ASN A 247 3.53 2.39 -22.17
N HIS A 248 2.49 2.68 -22.93
CA HIS A 248 1.26 1.90 -22.95
C HIS A 248 1.05 1.33 -24.33
N LYS A 249 0.78 0.02 -24.40
CA LYS A 249 0.41 -0.69 -25.64
C LYS A 249 -0.90 -1.42 -25.38
N GLY A 250 -1.83 -1.36 -26.34
CA GLY A 250 -3.08 -2.11 -26.25
C GLY A 250 -4.27 -1.34 -26.80
N ILE A 251 -5.46 -1.88 -26.55
CA ILE A 251 -6.72 -1.38 -27.06
C ILE A 251 -7.61 -0.92 -25.91
N LEU A 252 -7.92 0.36 -25.89
CA LEU A 252 -8.90 0.89 -24.94
C LEU A 252 -10.31 0.58 -25.47
N LEU A 253 -11.01 -0.26 -24.73
CA LEU A 253 -12.40 -0.58 -25.06
C LEU A 253 -13.28 0.67 -25.00
N PRO A 254 -14.25 0.81 -25.92
CA PRO A 254 -15.20 1.90 -25.92
C PRO A 254 -15.96 2.01 -24.60
N SER A 255 -16.25 3.26 -24.21
CA SER A 255 -16.92 3.55 -22.93
C SER A 255 -18.32 2.95 -22.80
N GLN A 256 -18.95 2.61 -23.93
CA GLN A 256 -20.24 1.92 -23.97
C GLN A 256 -20.22 0.58 -23.23
N PHE A 257 -19.08 -0.14 -23.23
CA PHE A 257 -18.94 -1.42 -22.53
C PHE A 257 -18.78 -1.28 -21.00
N LYS A 258 -18.76 -0.05 -20.46
CA LYS A 258 -18.63 0.17 -19.00
C LYS A 258 -19.81 -0.37 -18.18
N PHE A 259 -20.92 -0.71 -18.82
CA PHE A 259 -22.04 -1.41 -18.16
C PHE A 259 -21.65 -2.80 -17.65
N LEU A 260 -20.62 -3.42 -18.23
CA LEU A 260 -20.08 -4.72 -17.78
C LEU A 260 -19.40 -4.64 -16.39
N GLY A 261 -19.25 -3.44 -15.80
CA GLY A 261 -18.71 -3.25 -14.46
C GLY A 261 -17.33 -3.87 -14.27
N LYS A 262 -17.18 -4.78 -13.31
CA LYS A 262 -15.90 -5.44 -12.99
C LYS A 262 -15.32 -6.24 -14.15
N LYS A 263 -16.18 -6.86 -14.98
CA LYS A 263 -15.74 -7.60 -16.19
C LYS A 263 -15.06 -6.67 -17.22
N TYR A 264 -15.58 -5.45 -17.38
CA TYR A 264 -14.96 -4.44 -18.24
C TYR A 264 -13.55 -4.09 -17.78
N ILE A 265 -13.35 -3.88 -16.49
CA ILE A 265 -12.03 -3.55 -15.91
C ILE A 265 -11.05 -4.71 -16.15
N ASN A 266 -11.45 -5.94 -15.83
CA ASN A 266 -10.61 -7.12 -16.03
C ASN A 266 -10.24 -7.32 -17.51
N LEU A 267 -11.16 -7.02 -18.44
CA LEU A 267 -10.90 -7.12 -19.87
C LEU A 267 -9.95 -6.01 -20.32
N GLN A 268 -10.15 -4.77 -19.85
CA GLN A 268 -9.21 -3.66 -20.10
C GLN A 268 -7.79 -4.01 -19.64
N TYR A 269 -7.62 -4.57 -18.45
CA TYR A 269 -6.31 -5.01 -17.98
C TYR A 269 -5.69 -6.07 -18.90
N ARG A 270 -6.46 -7.06 -19.36
CA ARG A 270 -5.96 -8.13 -20.25
C ARG A 270 -5.57 -7.63 -21.65
N LEU A 271 -6.23 -6.59 -22.15
CA LEU A 271 -6.00 -6.03 -23.48
C LEU A 271 -4.92 -4.96 -23.53
N ASN A 272 -4.35 -4.58 -22.39
CA ASN A 272 -3.43 -3.48 -22.29
C ASN A 272 -2.16 -3.90 -21.53
N GLN A 273 -1.01 -3.48 -22.04
CA GLN A 273 0.30 -3.70 -21.44
C GLN A 273 0.90 -2.36 -21.03
N PHE A 274 1.51 -2.34 -19.87
CA PHE A 274 2.14 -1.16 -19.27
C PHE A 274 3.61 -1.43 -19.04
N GLN A 275 4.46 -0.59 -19.57
CA GLN A 275 5.90 -0.65 -19.41
C GLN A 275 6.40 0.63 -18.75
N TYR A 276 7.13 0.48 -17.66
CA TYR A 276 7.72 1.57 -16.90
C TYR A 276 9.25 1.48 -16.98
N PHE A 277 9.88 2.55 -17.41
CA PHE A 277 11.34 2.66 -17.47
C PHE A 277 11.77 3.54 -16.29
N ILE A 278 12.64 3.01 -15.45
CA ILE A 278 13.03 3.65 -14.20
C ILE A 278 14.54 3.63 -14.11
N PRO A 279 15.21 4.77 -13.81
CA PRO A 279 16.66 4.82 -13.59
C PRO A 279 17.01 4.24 -12.21
N PHE A 280 16.99 2.91 -12.09
CA PHE A 280 17.34 2.22 -10.86
C PHE A 280 18.68 1.49 -10.95
N GLN A 281 19.21 1.17 -9.78
CA GLN A 281 20.46 0.42 -9.61
C GLN A 281 20.17 -0.87 -8.82
N LEU A 282 21.11 -1.81 -8.85
CA LEU A 282 21.14 -2.92 -7.90
C LEU A 282 21.81 -2.44 -6.61
N PRO A 283 21.34 -2.88 -5.43
CA PRO A 283 21.96 -2.48 -4.18
C PRO A 283 23.38 -3.03 -4.04
N GLU A 284 24.28 -2.20 -3.53
CA GLU A 284 25.68 -2.56 -3.27
C GLU A 284 25.76 -3.56 -2.10
N ASP A 285 26.66 -4.55 -2.22
CA ASP A 285 26.87 -5.55 -1.18
C ASP A 285 27.30 -4.90 0.15
N GLY A 286 26.75 -5.40 1.26
CA GLY A 286 26.98 -4.86 2.59
C GLY A 286 26.28 -3.53 2.91
N SER A 287 25.59 -2.93 1.94
CA SER A 287 24.80 -1.72 2.19
C SER A 287 23.56 -1.99 3.03
N VAL A 288 23.06 -0.96 3.73
CA VAL A 288 21.80 -1.06 4.50
C VAL A 288 20.61 -1.47 3.61
N LEU A 289 20.62 -1.05 2.36
CA LEU A 289 19.57 -1.38 1.40
C LEU A 289 19.67 -2.83 0.94
N LYS A 290 20.87 -3.35 0.70
CA LYS A 290 21.05 -4.78 0.37
C LYS A 290 20.56 -5.66 1.51
N ASN A 291 20.95 -5.35 2.74
CA ASN A 291 20.49 -6.08 3.93
C ASN A 291 18.96 -6.01 4.08
N ARG A 292 18.35 -4.84 3.86
CA ARG A 292 16.89 -4.68 3.86
C ARG A 292 16.21 -5.56 2.81
N PHE A 293 16.74 -5.61 1.59
CA PHE A 293 16.16 -6.41 0.51
C PHE A 293 16.28 -7.91 0.78
N GLU A 294 17.42 -8.36 1.25
CA GLU A 294 17.64 -9.77 1.63
C GLU A 294 16.71 -10.18 2.77
N PHE A 295 16.55 -9.32 3.76
CA PHE A 295 15.62 -9.56 4.85
C PHE A 295 14.16 -9.55 4.39
N THR A 296 13.79 -8.67 3.47
CA THR A 296 12.45 -8.67 2.85
C THR A 296 12.20 -9.97 2.10
N GLN A 297 13.14 -10.44 1.29
CA GLN A 297 13.03 -11.70 0.58
C GLN A 297 12.88 -12.89 1.55
N TYR A 298 13.69 -12.91 2.59
CA TYR A 298 13.59 -13.91 3.66
C TYR A 298 12.19 -13.94 4.28
N LEU A 299 11.62 -12.79 4.63
CA LEU A 299 10.26 -12.72 5.21
C LEU A 299 9.18 -13.18 4.22
N VAL A 300 9.30 -12.79 2.94
CA VAL A 300 8.37 -13.22 1.89
C VAL A 300 8.37 -14.74 1.75
N ASP A 301 9.54 -15.36 1.68
CA ASP A 301 9.68 -16.80 1.53
C ASP A 301 9.23 -17.56 2.79
N LYS A 302 9.51 -17.01 3.95
CA LYS A 302 9.08 -17.55 5.24
C LYS A 302 7.56 -17.52 5.37
N ASN A 303 6.91 -16.38 5.09
CA ASN A 303 5.46 -16.28 5.18
C ASN A 303 4.78 -17.20 4.18
N ARG A 304 5.29 -17.32 2.96
CA ARG A 304 4.75 -18.27 1.97
C ARG A 304 4.74 -19.71 2.46
N LYS A 305 5.77 -20.12 3.21
CA LYS A 305 5.90 -21.48 3.73
C LYS A 305 5.12 -21.71 5.02
N LYS A 306 5.25 -20.80 5.99
CA LYS A 306 4.76 -20.97 7.37
C LYS A 306 3.41 -20.28 7.64
N TYR A 307 3.13 -19.14 6.99
CA TYR A 307 1.98 -18.28 7.26
C TYR A 307 1.26 -17.84 5.96
N PRO A 308 0.80 -18.78 5.10
CA PRO A 308 0.34 -18.45 3.75
C PRO A 308 -0.89 -17.53 3.68
N ALA A 309 -1.65 -17.41 4.77
CA ALA A 309 -2.80 -16.51 4.87
C ALA A 309 -2.41 -15.07 5.29
N PHE A 310 -1.13 -14.80 5.57
CA PHE A 310 -0.64 -13.53 6.08
C PHE A 310 0.40 -12.91 5.15
N LEU A 311 0.33 -11.58 4.98
CA LEU A 311 1.37 -10.85 4.29
C LEU A 311 2.62 -10.71 5.19
N PRO A 312 3.83 -10.74 4.63
CA PRO A 312 5.01 -10.37 5.41
C PRO A 312 4.91 -8.90 5.83
N ILE A 313 5.39 -8.59 7.03
CA ILE A 313 5.34 -7.22 7.59
C ILE A 313 6.19 -6.23 6.78
N MET A 314 7.21 -6.73 6.10
CA MET A 314 7.93 -6.02 5.06
C MET A 314 7.49 -6.61 3.72
N SER A 315 6.84 -5.81 2.92
CA SER A 315 6.42 -6.25 1.59
C SER A 315 7.42 -5.79 0.53
N SER A 316 7.57 -6.62 -0.50
CA SER A 316 8.11 -6.20 -1.79
C SER A 316 7.25 -5.08 -2.39
N LEU A 317 7.79 -4.33 -3.34
CA LEU A 317 6.99 -3.43 -4.16
C LEU A 317 5.93 -4.26 -4.91
N SER A 318 4.69 -4.21 -4.41
CA SER A 318 3.56 -4.92 -5.01
C SER A 318 2.64 -3.93 -5.67
N ILE A 319 2.45 -4.10 -6.97
CA ILE A 319 1.55 -3.28 -7.79
C ILE A 319 0.38 -4.17 -8.20
N TYR A 320 -0.82 -3.81 -7.78
CA TYR A 320 -2.06 -4.54 -8.06
C TYR A 320 -3.07 -3.68 -8.79
#